data_14984747f8f441d6bfce075ce5db80e2
#
_entry.id   14984747f8f441d6bfce075ce5db80e2
#
_cell.length_a   1.000
_cell.length_b   1.000
_cell.length_c   1.000
_cell.angle_alpha   90.00
_cell.angle_beta   90.00
_cell.angle_gamma   90.00
#
_symmetry.space_group_name_H-M   'P 1'
#
loop_
_entity.id
_entity.type
_entity.pdbx_description
1 polymer ?
#
loop_
_entity_poly.entity_id
_entity_poly.type
_entity_poly.pdbx_seq_one_letter_code
_entity_poly.pdbx_strand_id
1 'polypeptide(L)'
;SLENMTVDQYFLAAQQMLDATGMGYTYSDVTDIQIAGQDFRVMETSVAVNDYEILQKYCTRKQGGKFVSIILSYTTDTTAEADEILAAFTPLNTDTEAASAE
;
A
#
# COMPACT_ATOMS: atom_id res chain seq x y z
N SER A 1 5.44 -7.87 18.60
CA SER A 1 4.25 -8.61 18.19
C SER A 1 3.41 -7.75 17.25
N LEU A 2 2.85 -8.37 16.24
CA LEU A 2 1.99 -7.66 15.29
C LEU A 2 0.77 -7.06 15.97
N GLU A 3 0.32 -7.67 17.05
CA GLU A 3 -0.87 -7.17 17.75
C GLU A 3 -0.65 -5.78 18.31
N ASN A 4 0.57 -5.44 18.67
CA ASN A 4 0.89 -4.16 19.25
C ASN A 4 1.45 -3.16 18.24
N MET A 5 1.60 -3.58 17.01
CA MET A 5 2.16 -2.72 15.97
C MET A 5 1.06 -1.91 15.31
N THR A 6 1.29 -0.62 15.12
CA THR A 6 0.35 0.22 14.37
C THR A 6 0.63 0.12 12.88
N VAL A 7 -0.31 0.61 12.07
CA VAL A 7 -0.11 0.65 10.61
C VAL A 7 1.10 1.51 10.28
N ASP A 8 1.26 2.64 10.97
CA ASP A 8 2.41 3.51 10.72
C ASP A 8 3.72 2.81 11.02
N GLN A 9 3.76 2.02 12.09
CA GLN A 9 4.95 1.24 12.41
C GLN A 9 5.19 0.15 11.37
N TYR A 10 4.13 -0.44 10.86
CA TYR A 10 4.22 -1.40 9.78
C TYR A 10 4.84 -0.78 8.53
N PHE A 11 4.44 0.45 8.19
CA PHE A 11 5.03 1.15 7.05
C PHE A 11 6.50 1.47 7.29
N LEU A 12 6.87 1.86 8.52
CA LEU A 12 8.28 2.10 8.81
C LEU A 12 9.11 0.85 8.64
N ALA A 13 8.58 -0.30 9.06
CA ALA A 13 9.29 -1.56 8.87
C ALA A 13 9.44 -1.87 7.39
N ALA A 14 8.39 -1.61 6.60
CA ALA A 14 8.45 -1.81 5.16
C ALA A 14 9.51 -0.92 4.52
N GLN A 15 9.58 0.35 4.95
CA GLN A 15 10.61 1.25 4.44
C GLN A 15 12.01 0.76 4.74
N GLN A 16 12.22 0.22 5.93
CA GLN A 16 13.52 -0.32 6.29
C GLN A 16 13.90 -1.49 5.40
N MET A 17 12.95 -2.35 5.08
CA MET A 17 13.20 -3.46 4.19
C MET A 17 13.54 -2.98 2.77
N LEU A 18 12.83 -1.97 2.29
CA LEU A 18 13.08 -1.43 0.96
C LEU A 18 14.41 -0.69 0.91
N ASP A 19 14.75 0.04 1.97
CA ASP A 19 16.04 0.72 2.04
C ASP A 19 17.20 -0.27 2.01
N ALA A 20 17.01 -1.44 2.60
CA ALA A 20 18.05 -2.45 2.62
C ALA A 20 18.37 -3.01 1.23
N THR A 21 17.48 -2.80 0.26
CA THR A 21 17.76 -3.25 -1.11
C THR A 21 18.82 -2.38 -1.80
N GLY A 22 19.02 -1.16 -1.30
CA GLY A 22 20.00 -0.24 -1.93
C GLY A 22 19.52 0.37 -3.22
N MET A 23 18.25 0.25 -3.57
CA MET A 23 17.74 0.73 -4.86
C MET A 23 17.34 2.20 -4.87
N GLY A 24 17.31 2.84 -3.71
CA GLY A 24 17.01 4.27 -3.66
C GLY A 24 15.53 4.58 -3.67
N TYR A 25 14.74 3.85 -2.91
CA TYR A 25 13.31 4.13 -2.78
C TYR A 25 13.07 5.47 -2.11
N THR A 26 12.02 6.15 -2.53
CA THR A 26 11.50 7.32 -1.83
C THR A 26 10.07 7.01 -1.39
N TYR A 27 9.61 7.77 -0.38
CA TYR A 27 8.32 7.47 0.25
C TYR A 27 7.54 8.76 0.45
N SER A 28 6.22 8.66 0.29
CA SER A 28 5.33 9.77 0.58
C SER A 28 4.98 9.80 2.06
N ASP A 29 4.38 10.90 2.49
CA ASP A 29 3.70 10.92 3.77
C ASP A 29 2.55 9.94 3.76
N VAL A 30 2.19 9.44 4.94
CA VAL A 30 1.07 8.52 5.06
C VAL A 30 -0.22 9.33 5.08
N THR A 31 -1.17 8.91 4.25
CA THR A 31 -2.47 9.56 4.17
C THR A 31 -3.56 8.52 4.41
N ASP A 32 -4.81 8.98 4.44
CA ASP A 32 -5.94 8.09 4.67
C ASP A 32 -6.83 8.09 3.44
N ILE A 33 -7.35 6.92 3.09
CA ILE A 33 -8.37 6.79 2.06
C ILE A 33 -9.38 5.73 2.50
N GLN A 34 -10.53 5.72 1.83
CA GLN A 34 -11.50 4.67 2.01
C GLN A 34 -11.53 3.78 0.78
N ILE A 35 -11.49 2.48 1.00
CA ILE A 35 -11.59 1.50 -0.06
C ILE A 35 -12.67 0.52 0.37
N ALA A 36 -13.69 0.35 -0.46
CA ALA A 36 -14.78 -0.59 -0.17
C ALA A 36 -15.43 -0.28 1.18
N GLY A 37 -15.52 1.00 1.54
CA GLY A 37 -16.14 1.43 2.78
C GLY A 37 -15.27 1.26 4.01
N GLN A 38 -14.03 0.88 3.87
CA GLN A 38 -13.11 0.69 4.97
C GLN A 38 -12.01 1.73 4.94
N ASP A 39 -11.57 2.18 6.10
CA ASP A 39 -10.50 3.15 6.20
C ASP A 39 -9.16 2.45 6.07
N PHE A 40 -8.35 2.92 5.13
CA PHE A 40 -6.99 2.43 4.92
C PHE A 40 -6.03 3.60 5.06
N ARG A 41 -4.84 3.31 5.56
CA ARG A 41 -3.74 4.25 5.47
C ARG A 41 -2.91 3.89 4.24
N VAL A 42 -2.37 4.92 3.60
CA VAL A 42 -1.69 4.75 2.31
C VAL A 42 -0.29 5.35 2.40
N MET A 43 0.68 4.56 1.97
CA MET A 43 2.04 5.04 1.74
C MET A 43 2.38 4.77 0.29
N GLU A 44 2.93 5.76 -0.39
CA GLU A 44 3.38 5.59 -1.76
C GLU A 44 4.88 5.51 -1.79
N THR A 45 5.40 4.63 -2.63
CA THR A 45 6.84 4.50 -2.83
C THR A 45 7.16 4.74 -4.28
N SER A 46 8.38 5.15 -4.53
CA SER A 46 8.88 5.38 -5.88
C SER A 46 10.31 4.89 -5.96
N VAL A 47 10.63 4.21 -7.04
CA VAL A 47 11.99 3.76 -7.29
C VAL A 47 12.24 3.81 -8.80
N ALA A 48 13.44 4.22 -9.18
CA ALA A 48 13.84 4.23 -10.58
C ALA A 48 14.54 2.91 -10.91
N VAL A 49 14.06 2.24 -11.94
CA VAL A 49 14.66 1.01 -12.44
C VAL A 49 14.87 1.19 -13.93
N ASN A 50 16.14 1.23 -14.35
CA ASN A 50 16.50 1.57 -15.72
C ASN A 50 15.95 2.95 -16.06
N ASP A 51 15.14 3.06 -17.10
CA ASP A 51 14.56 4.34 -17.51
C ASP A 51 13.12 4.52 -17.00
N TYR A 52 12.68 3.67 -16.11
CA TYR A 52 11.30 3.70 -15.63
C TYR A 52 11.25 4.08 -14.18
N GLU A 53 10.21 4.83 -13.83
CA GLU A 53 9.88 5.07 -12.43
C GLU A 53 8.73 4.14 -12.08
N ILE A 54 8.97 3.32 -11.07
CA ILE A 54 7.97 2.37 -10.61
C ILE A 54 7.42 2.88 -9.30
N LEU A 55 6.10 3.02 -9.25
CA LEU A 55 5.40 3.51 -8.08
C LEU A 55 4.58 2.38 -7.49
N GLN A 56 4.46 2.41 -6.16
CA GLN A 56 3.62 1.45 -5.46
C GLN A 56 2.79 2.19 -4.44
N LYS A 57 1.52 1.81 -4.34
CA LYS A 57 0.64 2.26 -3.27
C LYS A 57 0.44 1.11 -2.32
N TYR A 58 0.83 1.34 -1.08
CA TYR A 58 0.59 0.39 0.02
C TYR A 58 -0.60 0.90 0.78
N CYS A 59 -1.74 0.24 0.60
CA CYS A 59 -2.98 0.60 1.28
C CYS A 59 -3.20 -0.45 2.35
N THR A 60 -3.10 -0.05 3.61
CA THR A 60 -3.04 -1.01 4.71
C THR A 60 -3.98 -0.59 5.81
N ARG A 61 -4.66 -1.57 6.39
CA ARG A 61 -5.46 -1.40 7.60
C ARG A 61 -5.17 -2.55 8.54
N LYS A 62 -5.41 -2.30 9.80
CA LYS A 62 -5.26 -3.35 10.80
C LYS A 62 -6.64 -3.90 11.13
N GLN A 63 -6.75 -5.22 11.14
CA GLN A 63 -8.00 -5.89 11.46
C GLN A 63 -7.69 -6.98 12.48
N GLY A 64 -8.09 -6.71 13.72
CA GLY A 64 -7.70 -7.58 14.82
C GLY A 64 -6.18 -7.56 14.97
N GLY A 65 -5.56 -8.70 15.05
CA GLY A 65 -4.12 -8.80 15.16
C GLY A 65 -3.41 -8.92 13.82
N LYS A 66 -4.07 -8.59 12.72
CA LYS A 66 -3.53 -8.80 11.39
C LYS A 66 -3.53 -7.51 10.60
N PHE A 67 -2.64 -7.43 9.62
CA PHE A 67 -2.64 -6.34 8.66
C PHE A 67 -3.21 -6.84 7.34
N VAL A 68 -4.11 -6.04 6.78
CA VAL A 68 -4.70 -6.29 5.47
C VAL A 68 -4.15 -5.21 4.54
N SER A 69 -3.51 -5.64 3.47
CA SER A 69 -2.86 -4.70 2.56
C SER A 69 -3.28 -4.95 1.14
N ILE A 70 -3.45 -3.85 0.41
CA ILE A 70 -3.59 -3.86 -1.04
C ILE A 70 -2.38 -3.11 -1.57
N ILE A 71 -1.59 -3.77 -2.40
CA ILE A 71 -0.39 -3.18 -2.96
C ILE A 71 -0.56 -3.09 -4.46
N LEU A 72 -0.52 -1.87 -4.98
CA LEU A 72 -0.61 -1.64 -6.42
C LEU A 72 0.73 -1.14 -6.92
N SER A 73 1.23 -1.77 -7.97
CA SER A 73 2.44 -1.34 -8.64
C SER A 73 2.06 -0.77 -9.99
N TYR A 74 2.60 0.39 -10.33
CA TYR A 74 2.27 1.05 -11.58
C TYR A 74 3.41 1.98 -11.98
N THR A 75 3.33 2.51 -13.19
CA THR A 75 4.28 3.53 -13.66
C THR A 75 3.56 4.87 -13.69
N THR A 76 4.32 5.93 -13.93
CA THR A 76 3.71 7.27 -14.00
C THR A 76 2.66 7.36 -15.11
N ASP A 77 2.80 6.56 -16.16
CA ASP A 77 1.85 6.57 -17.28
C ASP A 77 0.54 5.87 -16.94
N THR A 78 0.50 5.09 -15.87
CA THR A 78 -0.67 4.29 -15.54
C THR A 78 -1.27 4.67 -14.19
N THR A 79 -1.00 5.87 -13.70
CA THR A 79 -1.51 6.33 -12.42
C THR A 79 -3.05 6.34 -12.39
N ALA A 80 -3.67 6.79 -13.48
CA ALA A 80 -5.13 6.84 -13.52
C ALA A 80 -5.74 5.45 -13.42
N GLU A 81 -5.12 4.47 -14.05
CA GLU A 81 -5.58 3.10 -13.99
C GLU A 81 -5.48 2.54 -12.57
N ALA A 82 -4.40 2.86 -11.86
CA ALA A 82 -4.27 2.43 -10.48
C ALA A 82 -5.38 3.01 -9.61
N ASP A 83 -5.68 4.29 -9.80
CA ASP A 83 -6.75 4.95 -9.05
C ASP A 83 -8.10 4.32 -9.36
N GLU A 84 -8.34 3.98 -10.63
CA GLU A 84 -9.57 3.33 -11.03
C GLU A 84 -9.72 1.94 -10.39
N ILE A 85 -8.62 1.21 -10.29
CA ILE A 85 -8.65 -0.10 -9.65
C ILE A 85 -9.07 0.03 -8.19
N LEU A 86 -8.49 1.00 -7.48
CA LEU A 86 -8.85 1.20 -6.08
C LEU A 86 -10.32 1.61 -5.95
N ALA A 87 -10.79 2.47 -6.85
CA ALA A 87 -12.17 2.93 -6.80
C ALA A 87 -13.17 1.83 -7.13
N ALA A 88 -12.73 0.80 -7.85
CA ALA A 88 -13.61 -0.29 -8.25
C ALA A 88 -13.79 -1.33 -7.15
N PHE A 89 -13.03 -1.26 -6.08
CA PHE A 89 -13.21 -2.19 -4.98
C PHE A 89 -14.56 -1.93 -4.33
N THR A 90 -15.31 -3.00 -4.11
CA THR A 90 -16.62 -2.89 -3.48
C THR A 90 -16.59 -3.61 -2.14
N PRO A 91 -17.41 -3.15 -1.19
CA PRO A 91 -17.47 -3.84 0.10
C PRO A 91 -17.96 -5.26 -0.07
N LEU A 92 -17.30 -6.17 0.62
CA LEU A 92 -17.77 -7.54 0.74
C LEU A 92 -18.48 -7.66 2.08
N ASN A 93 -19.54 -8.44 2.11
CA ASN A 93 -20.29 -8.63 3.34
C ASN A 93 -19.72 -9.78 4.17
N THR A 94 -18.44 -10.01 4.06
CA THR A 94 -17.78 -11.08 4.77
C THR A 94 -16.54 -10.53 5.44
N ASP A 95 -15.94 -11.37 6.26
CA ASP A 95 -14.67 -11.04 6.90
C ASP A 95 -13.49 -11.36 6.01
N THR A 96 -13.73 -11.55 4.75
CA THR A 96 -12.68 -11.88 3.80
C THR A 96 -11.65 -10.77 3.78
N GLU A 97 -10.41 -11.15 3.90
CA GLU A 97 -9.32 -10.20 3.81
C GLU A 97 -9.08 -9.84 2.37
N ALA A 98 -8.77 -8.58 2.14
CA ALA A 98 -8.40 -8.16 0.81
C ALA A 98 -7.06 -8.78 0.46
N ALA A 99 -6.98 -9.35 -0.73
CA ALA A 99 -5.73 -9.90 -1.20
C ALA A 99 -4.82 -8.78 -1.69
N SER A 100 -3.52 -9.09 -1.74
CA SER A 100 -2.61 -8.17 -2.40
C SER A 100 -2.95 -8.10 -3.88
N ALA A 101 -2.94 -6.89 -4.41
CA ALA A 101 -3.17 -6.66 -5.83
C ALA A 101 -1.91 -6.04 -6.39
N GLU A 102 -1.24 -6.78 -7.22
CA GLU A 102 0.00 -6.30 -7.79
C GLU A 102 -0.03 -6.33 -9.28
#